data_cbf56c612d5dbbbedc746bd0063356ff
#
_entry.id   cbf56c612d5dbbbedc746bd0063356ff
#
_cell.length_a   1.000
_cell.length_b   1.000
_cell.length_c   1.000
_cell.angle_alpha   90.00
_cell.angle_beta   90.00
_cell.angle_gamma   90.00
#
_symmetry.space_group_name_H-M   'P 1'
#
loop_
_entity.id
_entity.type
_entity.pdbx_description
1 polymer ?
#
loop_
_entity_poly.entity_id
_entity_poly.type
_entity_poly.pdbx_seq_one_letter_code
_entity_poly.pdbx_strand_id
1 'polypeptide(L)'
;MEWPLTGTAGKERQALARDAVSAGVDVIGGCPHLDPDPRGAVEFLLGLAIDSQLPLDLHADENMRTDSSDLEHLADVVIRDNVSHQMNASHCVSLSTRPEHDIDRIAAKVSAAGITITALPQTNLFLQERGVSTRPARAITPIHRLQQAGVVVAAGADNLQDPFNLMGRGDPLEIASLLMVSAQVTAAQALQMVSSNAHTAVHGFTSSLAVGEPADFTAIPATNLRESIAMGPPDRIVVYGGVVIDNQIRNRK
;
A
#
# COMPACT_ATOMS: atom_id res chain seq x y z
N MET A 1 -11.60 15.18 -1.18
CA MET A 1 -11.80 16.32 -0.24
C MET A 1 -11.12 15.90 1.05
N GLU A 2 -10.06 16.58 1.40
CA GLU A 2 -9.26 16.24 2.58
C GLU A 2 -10.02 16.66 3.84
N TRP A 3 -10.21 15.73 4.74
CA TRP A 3 -10.98 15.94 5.96
C TRP A 3 -10.07 15.75 7.18
N PRO A 4 -9.34 16.79 7.62
CA PRO A 4 -8.47 16.66 8.77
C PRO A 4 -9.26 16.26 10.02
N LEU A 5 -8.70 15.31 10.78
CA LEU A 5 -9.28 14.76 12.01
C LEU A 5 -8.93 15.58 13.25
N THR A 6 -8.06 16.59 13.09
CA THR A 6 -7.64 17.49 14.16
C THR A 6 -7.94 18.95 13.79
N GLY A 7 -7.55 19.90 14.63
CA GLY A 7 -7.82 21.31 14.42
C GLY A 7 -9.29 21.70 14.69
N THR A 8 -9.74 22.81 14.10
CA THR A 8 -11.02 23.46 14.43
C THR A 8 -12.24 22.56 14.21
N ALA A 9 -12.25 21.74 13.15
CA ALA A 9 -13.35 20.81 12.84
C ALA A 9 -13.08 19.37 13.29
N GLY A 10 -12.00 19.13 14.02
CA GLY A 10 -11.53 17.77 14.36
C GLY A 10 -12.57 16.95 15.11
N LYS A 11 -13.23 17.51 16.12
CA LYS A 11 -14.23 16.79 16.91
C LYS A 11 -15.42 16.29 16.09
N GLU A 12 -15.92 17.12 15.19
CA GLU A 12 -17.04 16.77 14.31
C GLU A 12 -16.64 15.64 13.34
N ARG A 13 -15.43 15.71 12.78
CA ARG A 13 -14.92 14.71 11.84
C ARG A 13 -14.55 13.38 12.52
N GLN A 14 -14.04 13.43 13.73
CA GLN A 14 -13.86 12.24 14.54
C GLN A 14 -15.20 11.57 14.89
N ALA A 15 -16.27 12.35 15.09
CA ALA A 15 -17.61 11.79 15.26
C ALA A 15 -18.09 11.09 14.00
N LEU A 16 -17.92 11.71 12.82
CA LEU A 16 -18.24 11.09 11.54
C LEU A 16 -17.45 9.79 11.29
N ALA A 17 -16.19 9.74 11.69
CA ALA A 17 -15.39 8.50 11.60
C ALA A 17 -15.97 7.38 12.47
N ARG A 18 -16.44 7.70 13.70
CA ARG A 18 -17.13 6.73 14.56
C ARG A 18 -18.50 6.31 14.02
N ASP A 19 -19.23 7.25 13.40
CA ASP A 19 -20.50 6.94 12.72
C ASP A 19 -20.29 5.99 11.54
N ALA A 20 -19.20 6.17 10.77
CA ALA A 20 -18.82 5.26 9.70
C ALA A 20 -18.54 3.84 10.22
N VAL A 21 -17.85 3.71 11.35
CA VAL A 21 -17.65 2.40 12.03
C VAL A 21 -19.02 1.78 12.39
N SER A 22 -19.92 2.58 12.95
CA SER A 22 -21.26 2.12 13.31
C SER A 22 -22.10 1.71 12.08
N ALA A 23 -21.79 2.29 10.90
CA ALA A 23 -22.42 1.94 9.64
C ALA A 23 -21.83 0.67 8.97
N GLY A 24 -20.76 0.07 9.53
CA GLY A 24 -20.22 -1.21 9.10
C GLY A 24 -19.12 -1.08 8.03
N VAL A 25 -18.14 -0.20 8.23
CA VAL A 25 -16.92 -0.19 7.41
C VAL A 25 -16.04 -1.40 7.74
N ASP A 26 -15.19 -1.80 6.79
CA ASP A 26 -14.31 -2.96 6.94
C ASP A 26 -12.88 -2.59 7.40
N VAL A 27 -12.46 -1.34 7.18
CA VAL A 27 -11.10 -0.85 7.45
C VAL A 27 -11.14 0.59 7.92
N ILE A 28 -10.31 0.94 8.89
CA ILE A 28 -10.06 2.33 9.31
C ILE A 28 -8.90 2.89 8.51
N GLY A 29 -9.05 4.09 7.96
CA GLY A 29 -7.99 4.73 7.19
C GLY A 29 -8.02 6.24 7.27
N GLY A 30 -6.95 6.86 6.78
CA GLY A 30 -6.82 8.31 6.72
C GLY A 30 -5.46 8.75 6.18
N CYS A 31 -5.30 10.07 6.03
CA CYS A 31 -4.11 10.72 5.46
C CYS A 31 -3.47 11.67 6.50
N PRO A 32 -2.79 11.16 7.52
CA PRO A 32 -2.23 11.99 8.60
C PRO A 32 -1.33 13.13 8.12
N HIS A 33 -0.52 12.91 7.08
CA HIS A 33 0.39 13.92 6.52
C HIS A 33 -0.31 15.19 6.00
N LEU A 34 -1.63 15.15 5.82
CA LEU A 34 -2.48 16.27 5.42
C LEU A 34 -3.20 16.93 6.60
N ASP A 35 -3.06 16.36 7.80
CA ASP A 35 -3.72 16.85 9.00
C ASP A 35 -2.92 18.00 9.64
N PRO A 36 -3.57 19.00 10.27
CA PRO A 36 -2.90 20.04 11.06
C PRO A 36 -2.05 19.49 12.21
N ASP A 37 -2.45 18.36 12.79
CA ASP A 37 -1.69 17.59 13.77
C ASP A 37 -1.59 16.13 13.29
N PRO A 38 -0.59 15.79 12.47
CA PRO A 38 -0.42 14.46 11.92
C PRO A 38 -0.31 13.38 13.00
N ARG A 39 0.38 13.67 14.11
CA ARG A 39 0.55 12.71 15.21
C ARG A 39 -0.76 12.42 15.93
N GLY A 40 -1.53 13.46 16.24
CA GLY A 40 -2.87 13.30 16.83
C GLY A 40 -3.83 12.55 15.91
N ALA A 41 -3.71 12.73 14.59
CA ALA A 41 -4.49 11.99 13.60
C ALA A 41 -4.10 10.49 13.58
N VAL A 42 -2.81 10.16 13.60
CA VAL A 42 -2.32 8.76 13.72
C VAL A 42 -2.85 8.10 14.99
N GLU A 43 -2.69 8.76 16.13
CA GLU A 43 -3.13 8.21 17.43
C GLU A 43 -4.64 8.01 17.49
N PHE A 44 -5.42 8.95 16.94
CA PHE A 44 -6.88 8.81 16.85
C PHE A 44 -7.29 7.62 15.97
N LEU A 45 -6.72 7.50 14.77
CA LEU A 45 -7.06 6.44 13.82
C LEU A 45 -6.65 5.07 14.36
N LEU A 46 -5.46 4.96 14.97
CA LEU A 46 -5.02 3.72 15.63
C LEU A 46 -5.95 3.34 16.79
N GLY A 47 -6.30 4.29 17.64
CA GLY A 47 -7.23 4.06 18.74
C GLY A 47 -8.59 3.59 18.25
N LEU A 48 -9.13 4.24 17.20
CA LEU A 48 -10.41 3.85 16.59
C LEU A 48 -10.36 2.43 15.98
N ALA A 49 -9.27 2.08 15.32
CA ALA A 49 -9.06 0.75 14.75
C ALA A 49 -9.02 -0.33 15.84
N ILE A 50 -8.29 -0.09 16.92
CA ILE A 50 -8.20 -1.01 18.08
C ILE A 50 -9.57 -1.16 18.75
N ASP A 51 -10.24 -0.06 19.04
CA ASP A 51 -11.55 -0.05 19.74
C ASP A 51 -12.64 -0.77 18.93
N SER A 52 -12.59 -0.63 17.60
CA SER A 52 -13.54 -1.28 16.69
C SER A 52 -13.12 -2.68 16.24
N GLN A 53 -11.90 -3.12 16.56
CA GLN A 53 -11.28 -4.37 16.08
C GLN A 53 -11.20 -4.46 14.53
N LEU A 54 -11.07 -3.32 13.85
CA LEU A 54 -10.96 -3.23 12.40
C LEU A 54 -9.51 -2.98 11.98
N PRO A 55 -9.03 -3.51 10.86
CA PRO A 55 -7.69 -3.21 10.33
C PRO A 55 -7.46 -1.71 10.16
N LEU A 56 -6.20 -1.29 10.26
CA LEU A 56 -5.77 0.08 9.98
C LEU A 56 -5.00 0.12 8.66
N ASP A 57 -5.36 1.06 7.75
CA ASP A 57 -4.62 1.36 6.53
C ASP A 57 -4.44 2.87 6.39
N LEU A 58 -3.23 3.37 6.60
CA LEU A 58 -2.92 4.80 6.52
C LEU A 58 -2.22 5.15 5.21
N HIS A 59 -2.66 6.25 4.57
CA HIS A 59 -1.86 6.95 3.57
C HIS A 59 -0.81 7.79 4.32
N ALA A 60 0.36 7.22 4.54
CA ALA A 60 1.40 7.78 5.37
C ALA A 60 2.51 8.40 4.52
N ASP A 61 2.97 9.60 4.91
CA ASP A 61 4.17 10.20 4.33
C ASP A 61 4.13 10.33 2.79
N GLU A 62 2.94 10.58 2.21
CA GLU A 62 2.72 10.73 0.78
C GLU A 62 3.16 12.12 0.28
N ASN A 63 4.41 12.45 0.47
CA ASN A 63 5.00 13.70 0.04
C ASN A 63 6.53 13.57 -0.09
N MET A 64 7.19 14.63 -0.56
CA MET A 64 8.65 14.69 -0.76
C MET A 64 9.40 15.38 0.38
N ARG A 65 8.76 15.57 1.53
CA ARG A 65 9.34 16.28 2.68
C ARG A 65 10.15 15.31 3.53
N THR A 66 11.37 15.68 3.87
CA THR A 66 12.25 14.87 4.72
C THR A 66 11.82 14.83 6.19
N ASP A 67 10.95 15.76 6.62
CA ASP A 67 10.45 15.88 8.00
C ASP A 67 9.09 15.20 8.21
N SER A 68 8.46 14.65 7.16
CA SER A 68 7.23 13.85 7.30
C SER A 68 7.53 12.54 8.04
N SER A 69 6.75 12.20 9.05
CA SER A 69 7.11 11.13 10.00
C SER A 69 5.91 10.31 10.53
N ASP A 70 4.84 10.21 9.75
CA ASP A 70 3.63 9.50 10.16
C ASP A 70 3.91 8.02 10.38
N LEU A 71 4.63 7.38 9.45
CA LEU A 71 5.03 5.99 9.54
C LEU A 71 5.91 5.73 10.77
N GLU A 72 6.93 6.58 10.99
CA GLU A 72 7.81 6.42 12.15
C GLU A 72 7.02 6.61 13.46
N HIS A 73 6.13 7.61 13.50
CA HIS A 73 5.30 7.85 14.68
C HIS A 73 4.35 6.68 14.96
N LEU A 74 3.69 6.13 13.93
CA LEU A 74 2.86 4.94 14.07
C LEU A 74 3.67 3.77 14.66
N ALA A 75 4.85 3.50 14.12
CA ALA A 75 5.71 2.43 14.61
C ALA A 75 6.15 2.65 16.07
N ASP A 76 6.50 3.90 16.44
CA ASP A 76 6.88 4.23 17.81
C ASP A 76 5.72 4.02 18.81
N VAL A 77 4.50 4.42 18.45
CA VAL A 77 3.30 4.20 19.29
C VAL A 77 3.02 2.71 19.45
N VAL A 78 3.04 1.96 18.36
CA VAL A 78 2.78 0.52 18.35
C VAL A 78 3.79 -0.23 19.23
N ILE A 79 5.07 0.10 19.14
CA ILE A 79 6.14 -0.52 19.95
C ILE A 79 5.99 -0.11 21.42
N ARG A 80 5.81 1.19 21.69
CA ARG A 80 5.68 1.74 23.04
C ARG A 80 4.53 1.08 23.82
N ASP A 81 3.38 0.94 23.15
CA ASP A 81 2.14 0.48 23.80
C ASP A 81 1.91 -1.04 23.58
N ASN A 82 2.89 -1.73 22.99
CA ASN A 82 2.85 -3.17 22.69
C ASN A 82 1.54 -3.59 21.97
N VAL A 83 1.16 -2.82 20.95
CA VAL A 83 -0.06 -3.04 20.18
C VAL A 83 0.12 -4.24 19.24
N SER A 84 -0.80 -5.21 19.31
CA SER A 84 -0.91 -6.30 18.34
C SER A 84 -2.18 -6.10 17.51
N HIS A 85 -2.03 -5.59 16.29
CA HIS A 85 -3.15 -5.25 15.42
C HIS A 85 -2.74 -5.36 13.96
N GLN A 86 -3.70 -5.60 13.05
CA GLN A 86 -3.42 -5.59 11.61
C GLN A 86 -3.28 -4.15 11.12
N MET A 87 -2.12 -3.81 10.58
CA MET A 87 -1.80 -2.45 10.12
C MET A 87 -1.05 -2.47 8.80
N ASN A 88 -1.46 -1.56 7.93
CA ASN A 88 -0.77 -1.22 6.69
C ASN A 88 -0.51 0.28 6.63
N ALA A 89 0.60 0.67 6.00
CA ALA A 89 0.87 2.05 5.65
C ALA A 89 1.19 2.13 4.16
N SER A 90 0.41 2.92 3.45
CA SER A 90 0.54 3.11 2.01
C SER A 90 1.43 4.31 1.68
N HIS A 91 2.01 4.34 0.48
CA HIS A 91 2.93 5.36 -0.06
C HIS A 91 4.31 5.38 0.61
N CYS A 92 4.46 5.98 1.76
CA CYS A 92 5.72 6.13 2.52
C CYS A 92 6.87 6.67 1.66
N VAL A 93 6.58 7.60 0.74
CA VAL A 93 7.53 8.13 -0.25
C VAL A 93 8.57 9.02 0.40
N SER A 94 8.18 9.84 1.40
CA SER A 94 9.10 10.75 2.08
C SER A 94 10.29 10.03 2.71
N LEU A 95 10.10 8.76 3.08
CA LEU A 95 11.18 7.94 3.63
C LEU A 95 12.37 7.83 2.68
N SER A 96 12.13 7.78 1.35
CA SER A 96 13.20 7.71 0.35
C SER A 96 13.97 9.02 0.15
N THR A 97 13.51 10.12 0.74
CA THR A 97 14.24 11.42 0.71
C THR A 97 15.23 11.58 1.85
N ARG A 98 15.27 10.62 2.77
CA ARG A 98 16.12 10.65 3.97
C ARG A 98 17.48 9.99 3.73
N PRO A 99 18.49 10.28 4.58
CA PRO A 99 19.75 9.53 4.60
C PRO A 99 19.52 8.04 4.83
N GLU A 100 20.35 7.19 4.25
CA GLU A 100 20.21 5.72 4.31
C GLU A 100 20.10 5.16 5.73
N HIS A 101 20.92 5.70 6.67
CA HIS A 101 20.90 5.25 8.07
C HIS A 101 19.55 5.55 8.78
N ASP A 102 18.86 6.63 8.39
CA ASP A 102 17.51 6.93 8.90
C ASP A 102 16.49 5.99 8.32
N ILE A 103 16.59 5.67 7.02
CA ILE A 103 15.72 4.68 6.38
C ILE A 103 15.86 3.33 7.08
N ASP A 104 17.08 2.86 7.32
CA ASP A 104 17.36 1.59 7.98
C ASP A 104 16.81 1.55 9.42
N ARG A 105 17.00 2.62 10.17
CA ARG A 105 16.48 2.77 11.53
C ARG A 105 14.95 2.73 11.58
N ILE A 106 14.30 3.44 10.67
CA ILE A 106 12.84 3.47 10.59
C ILE A 106 12.30 2.11 10.10
N ALA A 107 12.92 1.52 9.09
CA ALA A 107 12.56 0.20 8.59
C ALA A 107 12.63 -0.89 9.68
N ALA A 108 13.64 -0.83 10.55
CA ALA A 108 13.75 -1.73 11.71
C ALA A 108 12.57 -1.53 12.69
N LYS A 109 12.14 -0.29 12.96
CA LYS A 109 10.96 -0.01 13.80
C LYS A 109 9.67 -0.54 13.15
N VAL A 110 9.49 -0.29 11.86
CA VAL A 110 8.32 -0.77 11.09
C VAL A 110 8.22 -2.29 11.13
N SER A 111 9.34 -2.98 10.94
CA SER A 111 9.43 -4.44 11.08
C SER A 111 9.08 -4.91 12.49
N ALA A 112 9.65 -4.28 13.52
CA ALA A 112 9.37 -4.62 14.93
C ALA A 112 7.91 -4.36 15.32
N ALA A 113 7.28 -3.34 14.72
CA ALA A 113 5.86 -3.02 14.91
C ALA A 113 4.91 -3.95 14.12
N GLY A 114 5.42 -4.80 13.22
CA GLY A 114 4.59 -5.68 12.38
C GLY A 114 3.74 -4.95 11.36
N ILE A 115 4.11 -3.71 10.99
CA ILE A 115 3.38 -2.90 10.01
C ILE A 115 3.75 -3.38 8.60
N THR A 116 2.75 -3.66 7.75
CA THR A 116 2.95 -3.88 6.31
C THR A 116 3.02 -2.55 5.58
N ILE A 117 3.71 -2.53 4.43
CA ILE A 117 3.81 -1.33 3.59
C ILE A 117 3.23 -1.64 2.21
N THR A 118 2.43 -0.71 1.66
CA THR A 118 1.95 -0.79 0.28
C THR A 118 2.55 0.33 -0.56
N ALA A 119 3.45 -0.04 -1.48
CA ALA A 119 4.01 0.88 -2.45
C ALA A 119 2.99 1.19 -3.57
N LEU A 120 2.81 2.46 -3.91
CA LEU A 120 1.84 2.94 -4.90
C LEU A 120 2.55 3.75 -5.99
N PRO A 121 3.43 3.12 -6.78
CA PRO A 121 4.36 3.82 -7.65
C PRO A 121 3.68 4.63 -8.75
N GLN A 122 2.54 4.19 -9.25
CA GLN A 122 1.86 4.84 -10.36
C GLN A 122 1.36 6.23 -9.99
N THR A 123 0.61 6.36 -8.91
CA THR A 123 0.12 7.64 -8.39
C THR A 123 1.26 8.51 -7.90
N ASN A 124 2.21 7.96 -7.13
CA ASN A 124 3.32 8.73 -6.60
C ASN A 124 4.17 9.37 -7.70
N LEU A 125 4.55 8.61 -8.73
CA LEU A 125 5.33 9.14 -9.85
C LEU A 125 4.57 10.17 -10.68
N PHE A 126 3.25 10.04 -10.81
CA PHE A 126 2.42 10.97 -11.54
C PHE A 126 2.23 12.31 -10.81
N LEU A 127 2.07 12.28 -9.48
CA LEU A 127 1.78 13.48 -8.68
C LEU A 127 3.01 14.34 -8.39
N GLN A 128 4.21 13.74 -8.33
CA GLN A 128 5.41 14.43 -7.89
C GLN A 128 5.85 15.52 -8.86
N GLU A 129 6.14 16.72 -8.32
CA GLU A 129 6.72 17.87 -9.01
C GLU A 129 6.10 18.17 -10.38
N ARG A 130 4.76 18.11 -10.46
CA ARG A 130 4.02 18.46 -11.67
C ARG A 130 4.30 19.93 -12.04
N GLY A 131 4.72 20.16 -13.27
CA GLY A 131 5.10 21.49 -13.76
C GLY A 131 6.58 21.85 -13.58
N VAL A 132 7.38 21.03 -12.92
CA VAL A 132 8.85 21.19 -12.89
C VAL A 132 9.43 20.61 -14.16
N SER A 133 10.02 21.48 -15.01
CA SER A 133 10.54 21.08 -16.33
C SER A 133 11.97 20.53 -16.30
N THR A 134 12.76 20.82 -15.27
CA THR A 134 14.18 20.47 -15.20
C THR A 134 14.43 19.58 -13.98
N ARG A 135 14.85 18.34 -14.21
CA ARG A 135 15.17 17.32 -13.18
C ARG A 135 14.07 17.15 -12.13
N PRO A 136 12.81 16.91 -12.52
CA PRO A 136 11.76 16.68 -11.56
C PRO A 136 12.07 15.43 -10.73
N ALA A 137 11.82 15.51 -9.42
CA ALA A 137 11.96 14.36 -8.54
C ALA A 137 10.99 13.24 -8.94
N ARG A 138 11.42 12.00 -8.77
CA ARG A 138 10.63 10.78 -9.01
C ARG A 138 11.01 9.75 -7.95
N ALA A 139 10.54 9.97 -6.74
CA ALA A 139 10.77 9.07 -5.62
C ALA A 139 9.62 8.07 -5.48
N ILE A 140 9.94 6.90 -4.97
CA ILE A 140 8.99 5.87 -4.57
C ILE A 140 9.37 5.36 -3.18
N THR A 141 8.49 4.58 -2.58
CA THR A 141 8.76 3.80 -1.36
C THR A 141 10.15 3.13 -1.44
N PRO A 142 11.01 3.20 -0.42
CA PRO A 142 12.37 2.59 -0.45
C PRO A 142 12.30 1.07 -0.23
N ILE A 143 11.73 0.36 -1.21
CA ILE A 143 11.32 -1.04 -1.16
C ILE A 143 12.46 -1.96 -0.68
N HIS A 144 13.65 -1.83 -1.26
CA HIS A 144 14.78 -2.71 -0.91
C HIS A 144 15.17 -2.60 0.56
N ARG A 145 15.22 -1.38 1.11
CA ARG A 145 15.58 -1.16 2.52
C ARG A 145 14.54 -1.73 3.47
N LEU A 146 13.26 -1.55 3.15
CA LEU A 146 12.16 -2.10 3.94
C LEU A 146 12.19 -3.64 3.90
N GLN A 147 12.36 -4.26 2.73
CA GLN A 147 12.45 -5.71 2.59
C GLN A 147 13.68 -6.28 3.30
N GLN A 148 14.83 -5.61 3.26
CA GLN A 148 16.04 -6.00 3.99
C GLN A 148 15.84 -6.00 5.50
N ALA A 149 15.02 -5.11 6.02
CA ALA A 149 14.64 -5.08 7.44
C ALA A 149 13.55 -6.12 7.81
N GLY A 150 13.06 -6.92 6.85
CA GLY A 150 12.02 -7.92 7.08
C GLY A 150 10.58 -7.40 6.99
N VAL A 151 10.38 -6.16 6.53
CA VAL A 151 9.03 -5.61 6.32
C VAL A 151 8.37 -6.29 5.12
N VAL A 152 7.12 -6.69 5.26
CA VAL A 152 6.28 -7.13 4.14
C VAL A 152 5.91 -5.91 3.31
N VAL A 153 6.39 -5.86 2.06
CA VAL A 153 6.08 -4.77 1.13
C VAL A 153 5.17 -5.29 0.03
N ALA A 154 3.95 -4.79 0.00
CA ALA A 154 2.95 -4.97 -1.06
C ALA A 154 3.06 -3.85 -2.10
N ALA A 155 2.28 -3.96 -3.17
CA ALA A 155 2.09 -2.87 -4.12
C ALA A 155 0.70 -2.89 -4.75
N GLY A 156 0.21 -1.68 -5.09
CA GLY A 156 -1.09 -1.45 -5.70
C GLY A 156 -1.09 -0.31 -6.72
N ALA A 157 -2.25 -0.11 -7.36
CA ALA A 157 -2.44 0.92 -8.38
C ALA A 157 -2.76 2.29 -7.79
N ASP A 158 -3.50 2.32 -6.66
CA ASP A 158 -4.08 3.53 -6.09
C ASP A 158 -5.09 4.17 -7.06
N ASN A 159 -4.92 5.43 -7.44
CA ASN A 159 -5.83 6.15 -8.35
C ASN A 159 -5.89 5.54 -9.76
N LEU A 160 -7.07 5.51 -10.35
CA LEU A 160 -7.34 4.96 -11.68
C LEU A 160 -8.12 5.94 -12.53
N GLN A 161 -7.46 6.52 -13.54
CA GLN A 161 -8.06 7.40 -14.55
C GLN A 161 -8.88 8.56 -13.94
N ASP A 162 -8.33 9.16 -12.89
CA ASP A 162 -8.87 10.31 -12.16
C ASP A 162 -7.87 11.49 -12.14
N PRO A 163 -8.18 12.64 -11.51
CA PRO A 163 -7.27 13.79 -11.48
C PRO A 163 -5.92 13.54 -10.80
N PHE A 164 -5.79 12.52 -9.95
CA PHE A 164 -4.57 12.16 -9.25
C PHE A 164 -3.71 11.15 -10.02
N ASN A 165 -4.32 10.39 -10.96
CA ASN A 165 -3.62 9.55 -11.90
C ASN A 165 -4.46 9.34 -13.17
N LEU A 166 -4.09 10.02 -14.26
CA LEU A 166 -4.82 9.97 -15.53
C LEU A 166 -4.72 8.61 -16.23
N MET A 167 -3.80 7.77 -15.83
CA MET A 167 -3.54 6.44 -16.42
C MET A 167 -3.95 5.36 -15.42
N GLY A 168 -3.59 4.14 -15.71
CA GLY A 168 -3.88 3.00 -14.84
C GLY A 168 -5.06 2.17 -15.31
N ARG A 169 -4.90 0.87 -15.19
CA ARG A 169 -5.89 -0.13 -15.60
C ARG A 169 -6.39 -0.98 -14.43
N GLY A 170 -5.84 -0.77 -13.21
CA GLY A 170 -6.08 -1.66 -12.07
C GLY A 170 -5.52 -3.06 -12.27
N ASP A 171 -4.58 -3.23 -13.22
CA ASP A 171 -3.96 -4.51 -13.53
C ASP A 171 -2.70 -4.71 -12.68
N PRO A 172 -2.62 -5.73 -11.80
CA PRO A 172 -1.44 -6.00 -10.99
C PRO A 172 -0.17 -6.19 -11.82
N LEU A 173 -0.25 -6.70 -13.05
CA LEU A 173 0.92 -6.84 -13.92
C LEU A 173 1.45 -5.49 -14.43
N GLU A 174 0.59 -4.48 -14.58
CA GLU A 174 1.00 -3.12 -14.88
C GLU A 174 1.85 -2.54 -13.75
N ILE A 175 1.41 -2.71 -12.52
CA ILE A 175 2.15 -2.27 -11.32
C ILE A 175 3.46 -3.05 -11.18
N ALA A 176 3.44 -4.37 -11.38
CA ALA A 176 4.65 -5.19 -11.35
C ALA A 176 5.68 -4.72 -12.40
N SER A 177 5.24 -4.39 -13.62
CA SER A 177 6.10 -3.84 -14.68
C SER A 177 6.70 -2.50 -14.26
N LEU A 178 5.90 -1.60 -13.71
CA LEU A 178 6.35 -0.29 -13.24
C LEU A 178 7.38 -0.42 -12.10
N LEU A 179 7.17 -1.34 -11.16
CA LEU A 179 8.10 -1.61 -10.07
C LEU A 179 9.46 -2.13 -10.58
N MET A 180 9.47 -3.01 -11.57
CA MET A 180 10.72 -3.48 -12.16
C MET A 180 11.55 -2.35 -12.78
N VAL A 181 10.90 -1.34 -13.34
CA VAL A 181 11.56 -0.19 -13.95
C VAL A 181 11.94 0.87 -12.91
N SER A 182 11.02 1.22 -12.02
CA SER A 182 11.21 2.35 -11.08
C SER A 182 11.96 1.97 -9.81
N ALA A 183 11.75 0.74 -9.29
CA ALA A 183 12.38 0.24 -8.06
C ALA A 183 13.49 -0.77 -8.33
N GLN A 184 13.69 -1.23 -9.58
CA GLN A 184 14.69 -2.22 -9.96
C GLN A 184 14.56 -3.55 -9.18
N VAL A 185 13.33 -3.93 -8.81
CA VAL A 185 13.05 -5.23 -8.21
C VAL A 185 13.04 -6.32 -9.29
N THR A 186 13.29 -7.57 -8.89
CA THR A 186 13.19 -8.73 -9.79
C THR A 186 11.74 -9.05 -10.16
N ALA A 187 11.51 -9.77 -11.24
CA ALA A 187 10.17 -10.20 -11.65
C ALA A 187 9.46 -11.02 -10.55
N ALA A 188 10.19 -11.86 -9.84
CA ALA A 188 9.65 -12.65 -8.73
C ALA A 188 9.20 -11.75 -7.56
N GLN A 189 10.03 -10.79 -7.17
CA GLN A 189 9.67 -9.81 -6.13
C GLN A 189 8.46 -8.96 -6.55
N ALA A 190 8.45 -8.44 -7.80
CA ALA A 190 7.35 -7.64 -8.30
C ALA A 190 6.01 -8.40 -8.25
N LEU A 191 5.99 -9.66 -8.71
CA LEU A 191 4.79 -10.49 -8.64
C LEU A 191 4.37 -10.79 -7.19
N GLN A 192 5.32 -11.09 -6.31
CA GLN A 192 5.05 -11.32 -4.90
C GLN A 192 4.40 -10.08 -4.25
N MET A 193 4.89 -8.87 -4.57
CA MET A 193 4.35 -7.62 -4.04
C MET A 193 2.91 -7.35 -4.48
N VAL A 194 2.54 -7.69 -5.71
CA VAL A 194 1.17 -7.48 -6.23
C VAL A 194 0.25 -8.68 -6.04
N SER A 195 0.68 -9.73 -5.35
CA SER A 195 -0.10 -10.94 -5.10
C SER A 195 -0.08 -11.34 -3.61
N SER A 196 0.81 -12.25 -3.19
CA SER A 196 0.83 -12.77 -1.82
C SER A 196 1.07 -11.71 -0.76
N ASN A 197 1.95 -10.72 -1.01
CA ASN A 197 2.16 -9.62 -0.08
C ASN A 197 0.95 -8.68 -0.04
N ALA A 198 0.32 -8.40 -1.20
CA ALA A 198 -0.92 -7.63 -1.25
C ALA A 198 -2.05 -8.32 -0.49
N HIS A 199 -2.16 -9.64 -0.62
CA HIS A 199 -3.10 -10.42 0.19
C HIS A 199 -2.81 -10.28 1.69
N THR A 200 -1.52 -10.35 2.10
CA THR A 200 -1.13 -10.15 3.50
C THR A 200 -1.49 -8.75 4.01
N ALA A 201 -1.26 -7.71 3.19
CA ALA A 201 -1.60 -6.33 3.58
C ALA A 201 -3.12 -6.15 3.80
N VAL A 202 -3.96 -6.79 2.98
CA VAL A 202 -5.43 -6.68 3.05
C VAL A 202 -6.03 -7.57 4.13
N HIS A 203 -5.53 -8.81 4.28
CA HIS A 203 -6.18 -9.84 5.11
C HIS A 203 -5.41 -10.19 6.40
N GLY A 204 -4.18 -9.70 6.57
CA GLY A 204 -3.33 -10.00 7.73
C GLY A 204 -2.65 -11.36 7.71
N PHE A 205 -2.86 -12.18 6.66
CA PHE A 205 -2.22 -13.47 6.49
C PHE A 205 -1.84 -13.72 5.03
N THR A 206 -0.85 -14.59 4.81
CA THR A 206 -0.35 -14.93 3.46
C THR A 206 -1.22 -16.02 2.85
N SER A 207 -1.66 -15.83 1.59
CA SER A 207 -2.31 -16.88 0.80
C SER A 207 -1.27 -17.76 0.08
N SER A 208 -1.61 -19.01 -0.16
CA SER A 208 -0.81 -19.95 -0.95
C SER A 208 -1.68 -20.87 -1.80
N LEU A 209 -1.06 -21.57 -2.76
CA LEU A 209 -1.72 -22.64 -3.53
C LEU A 209 -1.42 -24.04 -2.93
N ALA A 210 -1.21 -24.12 -1.63
CA ALA A 210 -1.00 -25.41 -0.95
C ALA A 210 -2.29 -26.22 -0.87
N VAL A 211 -2.15 -27.52 -0.74
CA VAL A 211 -3.30 -28.42 -0.55
C VAL A 211 -4.02 -28.09 0.76
N GLY A 212 -5.30 -27.82 0.66
CA GLY A 212 -6.16 -27.41 1.79
C GLY A 212 -6.43 -25.91 1.86
N GLU A 213 -5.71 -25.09 1.08
CA GLU A 213 -5.96 -23.66 0.97
C GLU A 213 -7.05 -23.34 -0.07
N PRO A 214 -7.68 -22.16 0.01
CA PRO A 214 -8.61 -21.71 -1.03
C PRO A 214 -7.93 -21.68 -2.40
N ALA A 215 -8.63 -22.17 -3.43
CA ALA A 215 -8.13 -22.16 -4.79
C ALA A 215 -8.37 -20.78 -5.43
N ASP A 216 -7.56 -19.80 -5.06
CA ASP A 216 -7.60 -18.43 -5.55
C ASP A 216 -6.33 -18.15 -6.37
N PHE A 217 -6.45 -18.13 -7.70
CA PHE A 217 -5.32 -17.91 -8.59
C PHE A 217 -5.71 -17.35 -9.94
N THR A 218 -4.72 -16.76 -10.63
CA THR A 218 -4.84 -16.35 -12.02
C THR A 218 -3.84 -17.11 -12.87
N ALA A 219 -4.33 -17.84 -13.89
CA ALA A 219 -3.49 -18.46 -14.89
C ALA A 219 -3.26 -17.49 -16.06
N ILE A 220 -1.98 -17.24 -16.37
CA ILE A 220 -1.53 -16.27 -17.35
C ILE A 220 -0.77 -17.01 -18.47
N PRO A 221 -1.13 -16.81 -19.75
CA PRO A 221 -0.45 -17.47 -20.89
C PRO A 221 0.91 -16.81 -21.15
N ALA A 222 1.94 -17.28 -20.49
CA ALA A 222 3.32 -16.82 -20.64
C ALA A 222 4.28 -17.97 -20.37
N THR A 223 5.48 -17.92 -20.96
CA THR A 223 6.50 -18.96 -20.79
C THR A 223 7.35 -18.79 -19.54
N ASN A 224 7.37 -17.57 -18.98
CA ASN A 224 8.10 -17.24 -17.75
C ASN A 224 7.52 -15.97 -17.10
N LEU A 225 7.93 -15.74 -15.84
CA LEU A 225 7.44 -14.60 -15.03
C LEU A 225 7.70 -13.23 -15.67
N ARG A 226 8.88 -13.04 -16.27
CA ARG A 226 9.21 -11.77 -16.91
C ARG A 226 8.32 -11.49 -18.13
N GLU A 227 8.04 -12.51 -18.91
CA GLU A 227 7.13 -12.40 -20.06
C GLU A 227 5.71 -12.06 -19.62
N SER A 228 5.21 -12.71 -18.56
CA SER A 228 3.87 -12.40 -18.04
C SER A 228 3.73 -10.95 -17.63
N ILE A 229 4.75 -10.38 -16.99
CA ILE A 229 4.77 -8.96 -16.58
C ILE A 229 4.92 -8.04 -17.80
N ALA A 230 5.91 -8.30 -18.64
CA ALA A 230 6.24 -7.42 -19.77
C ALA A 230 5.11 -7.32 -20.80
N MET A 231 4.44 -8.44 -21.08
CA MET A 231 3.37 -8.49 -22.07
C MET A 231 1.99 -8.17 -21.48
N GLY A 232 1.77 -8.41 -20.18
CA GLY A 232 0.51 -8.19 -19.51
C GLY A 232 -0.68 -8.79 -20.25
N PRO A 233 -0.64 -10.07 -20.69
CA PRO A 233 -1.64 -10.60 -21.61
C PRO A 233 -3.04 -10.52 -20.99
N PRO A 234 -4.06 -10.07 -21.77
CA PRO A 234 -5.43 -9.99 -21.30
C PRO A 234 -6.09 -11.37 -21.19
N ASP A 235 -5.57 -12.36 -21.91
CA ASP A 235 -6.12 -13.71 -21.99
C ASP A 235 -5.79 -14.49 -20.71
N ARG A 236 -6.60 -14.34 -19.68
CA ARG A 236 -6.37 -14.94 -18.36
C ARG A 236 -7.52 -15.83 -17.97
N ILE A 237 -7.25 -16.78 -17.08
CA ILE A 237 -8.27 -17.53 -16.35
C ILE A 237 -8.16 -17.13 -14.89
N VAL A 238 -9.22 -16.55 -14.35
CA VAL A 238 -9.31 -16.17 -12.94
C VAL A 238 -10.18 -17.17 -12.20
N VAL A 239 -9.61 -17.72 -11.13
CA VAL A 239 -10.29 -18.66 -10.22
C VAL A 239 -10.37 -18.04 -8.85
N TYR A 240 -11.56 -18.04 -8.25
CA TYR A 240 -11.82 -17.58 -6.89
C TYR A 240 -12.68 -18.60 -6.15
N GLY A 241 -12.25 -19.03 -4.97
CA GLY A 241 -12.93 -20.08 -4.20
C GLY A 241 -13.11 -21.38 -4.99
N GLY A 242 -12.17 -21.72 -5.88
CA GLY A 242 -12.26 -22.90 -6.75
C GLY A 242 -13.21 -22.74 -7.95
N VAL A 243 -13.84 -21.58 -8.14
CA VAL A 243 -14.76 -21.30 -9.24
C VAL A 243 -14.09 -20.41 -10.29
N VAL A 244 -14.18 -20.78 -11.56
CA VAL A 244 -13.72 -19.91 -12.67
C VAL A 244 -14.66 -18.73 -12.79
N ILE A 245 -14.21 -17.54 -12.39
CA ILE A 245 -15.00 -16.29 -12.44
C ILE A 245 -14.77 -15.52 -13.74
N ASP A 246 -13.61 -15.68 -14.39
CA ASP A 246 -13.33 -15.12 -15.71
C ASP A 246 -12.46 -16.07 -16.53
N ASN A 247 -12.75 -16.15 -17.84
CA ASN A 247 -12.00 -16.97 -18.79
C ASN A 247 -11.93 -16.28 -20.15
N GLN A 248 -11.01 -15.36 -20.28
CA GLN A 248 -10.80 -14.58 -21.52
C GLN A 248 -10.26 -15.44 -22.66
N ILE A 249 -9.64 -16.59 -22.38
CA ILE A 249 -9.11 -17.51 -23.40
C ILE A 249 -10.27 -18.12 -24.24
N ARG A 250 -11.40 -18.40 -23.61
CA ARG A 250 -12.57 -19.00 -24.30
C ARG A 250 -13.39 -17.99 -25.10
N ASN A 251 -13.27 -16.70 -24.81
CA ASN A 251 -14.09 -15.65 -25.40
C ASN A 251 -13.54 -15.12 -26.74
N ARG A 252 -12.38 -15.59 -27.20
CA ARG A 252 -11.77 -15.26 -28.50
C ARG A 252 -12.08 -16.32 -29.57
N LYS A 253 -13.38 -16.57 -29.84
CA LYS A 253 -13.80 -17.36 -31.00
C LYS A 253 -14.50 -16.47 -32.00
#